data_eabc4dc6bf754d1821808c9cabe04249
#
_entry.id   eabc4dc6bf754d1821808c9cabe04249
#
_cell.length_a   1.000
_cell.length_b   1.000
_cell.length_c   1.000
_cell.angle_alpha   90.00
_cell.angle_beta   90.00
_cell.angle_gamma   90.00
#
_symmetry.space_group_name_H-M   'P 1'
#
loop_
_entity.id
_entity.type
_entity.pdbx_description
1 polymer ?
#
loop_
_entity_poly.entity_id
_entity_poly.type
_entity_poly.pdbx_seq_one_letter_code
_entity_poly.pdbx_strand_id
1 'polypeptide(L)'
;RNHDKYQKILVGGSFKAHKWWFDEVEIEPVVVKTYKEVQGIEYDIREAHSRSLMVGLATKLKKDNFFLEGLNFDMLNGLVLTQMNFIDKATRRYEWDGSSYPTPSRYGGEAGYNFPSDSDDQKFSFVNKTNLEYLINQQHSLNFNTVLSVAKGIPKDDLKRLSLGKQVNFDSHMLSWVSGLTYDFRTSDDKFLNSLTGRYYLYTMHTQRAPLFVPGKYDVDLNKSSFGINDALRYRFLPSFMGKLSIGHDVRIPTENELLGDGIAIVPSGDLLPEHNTSANIGCLFDLVGKHPSNAQIELNFFYMHLKDMIRYTAGLIGAQYQNFGEMRTMGIEFEAKADVLPSLYAYANTTLQDLRDVRDYEPASTVPNPTKDKRMPNIPYLMGNMGLEFHRENLFGGTGQNTRIFLDYAFVEEYYYDFEMTKLDKRRIPRSMTFDLGFEHSFLNNKLFISGKIRNLTDQKVLTEFNRPLPGINGGVKLRVIF
;
A
#
# COMPACT_ATOMS: atom_id res chain seq x y z
N ARG A 1 1.35 13.19 -24.22
CA ARG A 1 2.50 12.87 -23.36
C ARG A 1 3.52 12.14 -24.22
N ASN A 2 4.71 12.67 -24.30
CA ASN A 2 5.85 12.02 -24.93
C ASN A 2 6.66 11.38 -23.79
N HIS A 3 7.36 10.30 -24.05
CA HIS A 3 8.25 9.67 -23.07
C HIS A 3 7.53 9.01 -21.86
N ASP A 4 6.61 8.07 -22.17
CA ASP A 4 5.84 7.34 -21.17
C ASP A 4 5.87 5.81 -21.36
N LYS A 5 6.82 5.31 -22.13
CA LYS A 5 6.96 3.90 -22.43
C LYS A 5 7.23 3.09 -21.17
N TYR A 6 6.46 2.05 -20.98
CA TYR A 6 6.65 1.05 -19.95
C TYR A 6 6.64 -0.35 -20.55
N GLN A 7 7.65 -1.14 -20.22
CA GLN A 7 7.75 -2.55 -20.62
C GLN A 7 8.05 -3.41 -19.40
N LYS A 8 7.35 -4.52 -19.25
CA LYS A 8 7.59 -5.50 -18.19
C LYS A 8 7.53 -6.91 -18.78
N ILE A 9 8.55 -7.69 -18.49
CA ILE A 9 8.61 -9.12 -18.73
C ILE A 9 8.68 -9.79 -17.37
N LEU A 10 7.76 -10.72 -17.11
CA LEU A 10 7.72 -11.53 -15.92
C LEU A 10 7.70 -12.99 -16.34
N VAL A 11 8.62 -13.76 -15.79
CA VAL A 11 8.69 -15.22 -15.96
C VAL A 11 8.80 -15.81 -14.56
N GLY A 12 7.97 -16.79 -14.27
CA GLY A 12 7.97 -17.48 -12.98
C GLY A 12 7.25 -18.81 -13.09
N GLY A 13 7.40 -19.61 -12.06
CA GLY A 13 6.73 -20.89 -11.93
C GLY A 13 6.57 -21.26 -10.47
N SER A 14 5.73 -22.26 -10.20
CA SER A 14 5.53 -22.82 -8.87
C SER A 14 5.68 -24.31 -8.93
N PHE A 15 6.46 -24.85 -8.01
CA PHE A 15 6.57 -26.28 -7.76
C PHE A 15 5.97 -26.57 -6.38
N LYS A 16 4.94 -27.45 -6.35
CA LYS A 16 4.27 -27.86 -5.10
C LYS A 16 4.47 -29.36 -4.87
N ALA A 17 4.93 -29.69 -3.67
CA ALA A 17 4.97 -31.06 -3.18
C ALA A 17 4.06 -31.20 -1.95
N HIS A 18 3.31 -32.28 -1.89
CA HIS A 18 2.39 -32.58 -0.80
C HIS A 18 2.77 -33.89 -0.12
N LYS A 19 2.48 -34.00 1.18
CA LYS A 19 2.59 -35.24 1.96
C LYS A 19 4.02 -35.85 1.99
N TRP A 20 5.03 -34.99 2.04
CA TRP A 20 6.38 -35.42 2.39
C TRP A 20 6.55 -35.27 3.92
N TRP A 21 7.66 -34.70 4.43
CA TRP A 21 7.77 -34.35 5.85
C TRP A 21 6.85 -33.17 6.21
N PHE A 22 6.76 -32.19 5.34
CA PHE A 22 5.74 -31.14 5.37
C PHE A 22 4.47 -31.58 4.62
N ASP A 23 3.33 -31.05 5.02
CA ASP A 23 2.05 -31.30 4.33
C ASP A 23 2.00 -30.55 3.00
N GLU A 24 2.65 -29.39 2.93
CA GLU A 24 2.86 -28.63 1.70
C GLU A 24 4.27 -28.00 1.71
N VAL A 25 4.97 -28.17 0.60
CA VAL A 25 6.20 -27.45 0.25
C VAL A 25 5.97 -26.79 -1.08
N GLU A 26 6.14 -25.47 -1.16
CA GLU A 26 6.03 -24.72 -2.40
C GLU A 26 7.30 -23.92 -2.65
N ILE A 27 7.79 -23.94 -3.89
CA ILE A 27 8.99 -23.21 -4.34
C ILE A 27 8.60 -22.41 -5.58
N GLU A 28 8.77 -21.10 -5.51
CA GLU A 28 8.36 -20.14 -6.55
C GLU A 28 9.54 -19.27 -7.00
N PRO A 29 10.28 -19.66 -8.04
CA PRO A 29 11.24 -18.78 -8.69
C PRO A 29 10.53 -17.76 -9.57
N VAL A 30 11.04 -16.52 -9.58
CA VAL A 30 10.52 -15.44 -10.42
C VAL A 30 11.65 -14.57 -10.95
N VAL A 31 11.54 -14.16 -12.21
CA VAL A 31 12.41 -13.16 -12.84
C VAL A 31 11.55 -12.07 -13.43
N VAL A 32 11.86 -10.82 -13.09
CA VAL A 32 11.15 -9.66 -13.62
C VAL A 32 12.17 -8.70 -14.22
N LYS A 33 11.93 -8.33 -15.48
CA LYS A 33 12.70 -7.27 -16.16
C LYS A 33 11.77 -6.13 -16.50
N THR A 34 12.16 -4.89 -16.14
CA THR A 34 11.39 -3.69 -16.47
C THR A 34 12.23 -2.66 -17.21
N TYR A 35 11.55 -1.90 -18.03
CA TYR A 35 12.04 -0.65 -18.64
C TYR A 35 10.95 0.40 -18.47
N LYS A 36 11.32 1.59 -18.03
CA LYS A 36 10.39 2.69 -17.80
C LYS A 36 11.05 4.01 -18.18
N GLU A 37 10.41 4.76 -19.05
CA GLU A 37 10.74 6.16 -19.32
C GLU A 37 10.23 7.06 -18.18
N VAL A 38 10.97 8.13 -17.89
CA VAL A 38 10.61 9.07 -16.82
C VAL A 38 9.74 10.17 -17.40
N GLN A 39 8.56 10.35 -16.84
CA GLN A 39 7.68 11.45 -17.20
C GLN A 39 8.04 12.72 -16.43
N GLY A 40 8.18 13.83 -17.12
CA GLY A 40 8.33 15.13 -16.51
C GLY A 40 7.04 15.66 -15.91
N ILE A 41 7.16 16.42 -14.83
CA ILE A 41 6.08 17.22 -14.26
C ILE A 41 6.27 18.69 -14.63
N GLU A 42 7.45 19.21 -14.38
CA GLU A 42 7.83 20.61 -14.67
C GLU A 42 8.36 20.77 -16.08
N TYR A 43 9.09 19.80 -16.59
CA TYR A 43 9.78 19.80 -17.87
C TYR A 43 9.33 18.63 -18.74
N ASP A 44 9.46 18.77 -20.06
CA ASP A 44 9.27 17.70 -21.04
C ASP A 44 10.53 16.81 -21.09
N ILE A 45 10.57 15.78 -20.22
CA ILE A 45 11.69 14.83 -20.14
C ILE A 45 11.66 13.91 -21.37
N ARG A 46 12.82 13.71 -22.04
CA ARG A 46 12.90 12.98 -23.30
C ARG A 46 13.88 11.81 -23.34
N GLU A 47 14.86 11.76 -22.46
CA GLU A 47 15.95 10.76 -22.50
C GLU A 47 16.04 9.93 -21.22
N ALA A 48 15.67 10.52 -20.06
CA ALA A 48 15.82 9.85 -18.79
C ALA A 48 14.93 8.60 -18.68
N HIS A 49 15.52 7.48 -18.27
CA HIS A 49 14.82 6.21 -18.14
C HIS A 49 15.43 5.32 -17.05
N SER A 50 14.65 4.35 -16.60
CA SER A 50 15.12 3.32 -15.68
C SER A 50 14.98 1.91 -16.26
N ARG A 51 15.88 1.03 -15.83
CA ARG A 51 15.86 -0.40 -16.14
C ARG A 51 16.02 -1.16 -14.83
N SER A 52 15.30 -2.27 -14.68
CA SER A 52 15.57 -3.15 -13.54
C SER A 52 15.49 -4.62 -13.94
N LEU A 53 16.30 -5.42 -13.26
CA LEU A 53 16.26 -6.87 -13.25
C LEU A 53 16.08 -7.34 -11.81
N MET A 54 15.02 -8.09 -11.56
CA MET A 54 14.76 -8.69 -10.27
C MET A 54 14.74 -10.21 -10.43
N VAL A 55 15.47 -10.90 -9.58
CA VAL A 55 15.45 -12.36 -9.45
C VAL A 55 15.00 -12.69 -8.05
N GLY A 56 13.94 -13.47 -7.93
CA GLY A 56 13.34 -13.83 -6.66
C GLY A 56 13.14 -15.33 -6.52
N LEU A 57 13.18 -15.79 -5.28
CA LEU A 57 12.82 -17.13 -4.86
C LEU A 57 11.96 -17.05 -3.61
N ALA A 58 10.72 -17.54 -3.69
CA ALA A 58 9.91 -17.75 -2.52
C ALA A 58 9.80 -19.22 -2.19
N THR A 59 9.76 -19.55 -0.89
CA THR A 59 9.50 -20.91 -0.40
C THR A 59 8.44 -20.86 0.68
N LYS A 60 7.49 -21.78 0.61
CA LYS A 60 6.44 -21.93 1.61
C LYS A 60 6.44 -23.33 2.16
N LEU A 61 6.35 -23.44 3.47
CA LEU A 61 6.29 -24.70 4.20
C LEU A 61 5.07 -24.68 5.10
N LYS A 62 4.27 -25.75 5.07
CA LYS A 62 3.15 -25.96 5.99
C LYS A 62 3.23 -27.32 6.64
N LYS A 63 2.87 -27.37 7.91
CA LYS A 63 2.78 -28.60 8.69
C LYS A 63 1.72 -28.48 9.76
N ASP A 64 0.68 -29.28 9.65
CA ASP A 64 -0.32 -29.46 10.70
C ASP A 64 0.24 -30.43 11.75
N ASN A 65 -0.11 -30.23 13.01
CA ASN A 65 0.37 -31.01 14.14
C ASN A 65 1.91 -31.12 14.18
N PHE A 66 2.61 -30.01 14.01
CA PHE A 66 4.06 -29.91 13.99
C PHE A 66 4.64 -30.19 15.39
N PHE A 67 5.28 -31.34 15.56
CA PHE A 67 5.78 -31.93 16.84
C PHE A 67 4.71 -32.23 17.88
N LEU A 68 3.62 -31.51 17.97
CA LEU A 68 2.54 -31.65 18.95
C LEU A 68 1.20 -31.62 18.25
N GLU A 69 0.24 -32.39 18.76
CA GLU A 69 -1.16 -32.31 18.32
C GLU A 69 -1.71 -30.89 18.59
N GLY A 70 -2.38 -30.30 17.60
CA GLY A 70 -2.92 -28.95 17.67
C GLY A 70 -1.90 -27.84 17.40
N LEU A 71 -0.60 -28.12 17.20
CA LEU A 71 0.40 -27.12 16.81
C LEU A 71 0.54 -27.09 15.29
N ASN A 72 0.11 -26.01 14.66
CA ASN A 72 0.24 -25.78 13.22
C ASN A 72 1.41 -24.85 12.93
N PHE A 73 2.16 -25.15 11.88
CA PHE A 73 3.32 -24.40 11.43
C PHE A 73 3.12 -23.95 9.97
N ASP A 74 3.34 -22.65 9.71
CA ASP A 74 3.38 -22.06 8.38
C ASP A 74 4.59 -21.14 8.28
N MET A 75 5.43 -21.32 7.26
CA MET A 75 6.61 -20.49 7.05
C MET A 75 6.72 -20.08 5.58
N LEU A 76 7.00 -18.81 5.35
CA LEU A 76 7.29 -18.25 4.04
C LEU A 76 8.65 -17.55 4.09
N ASN A 77 9.54 -17.94 3.18
CA ASN A 77 10.78 -17.22 2.93
C ASN A 77 10.74 -16.58 1.55
N GLY A 78 11.22 -15.37 1.46
CA GLY A 78 11.41 -14.65 0.21
C GLY A 78 12.84 -14.12 0.11
N LEU A 79 13.53 -14.47 -0.95
CA LEU A 79 14.84 -13.98 -1.31
C LEU A 79 14.71 -13.18 -2.60
N VAL A 80 15.19 -11.94 -2.63
CA VAL A 80 15.12 -11.08 -3.82
C VAL A 80 16.45 -10.39 -4.05
N LEU A 81 16.96 -10.52 -5.26
CA LEU A 81 18.09 -9.77 -5.80
C LEU A 81 17.55 -8.80 -6.84
N THR A 82 17.85 -7.52 -6.70
CA THR A 82 17.44 -6.48 -7.65
C THR A 82 18.67 -5.72 -8.12
N GLN A 83 18.78 -5.57 -9.43
CA GLN A 83 19.70 -4.60 -10.06
C GLN A 83 18.84 -3.54 -10.72
N MET A 84 19.11 -2.28 -10.44
CA MET A 84 18.40 -1.14 -11.02
C MET A 84 19.39 -0.13 -11.57
N ASN A 85 19.13 0.31 -12.80
CA ASN A 85 19.90 1.38 -13.44
C ASN A 85 18.94 2.55 -13.67
N PHE A 86 19.34 3.74 -13.27
CA PHE A 86 18.72 4.99 -13.66
C PHE A 86 19.69 5.79 -14.50
N ILE A 87 19.26 6.17 -15.71
CA ILE A 87 20.11 6.84 -16.71
C ILE A 87 19.48 8.18 -17.05
N ASP A 88 20.21 9.25 -16.74
CA ASP A 88 19.87 10.63 -17.07
C ASP A 88 21.14 11.40 -17.46
N LYS A 89 21.44 11.38 -18.74
CA LYS A 89 22.64 12.00 -19.35
C LYS A 89 22.30 13.10 -20.35
N ALA A 90 21.01 13.48 -20.43
CA ALA A 90 20.56 14.49 -21.37
C ALA A 90 21.34 15.80 -21.20
N THR A 91 21.82 16.38 -22.29
CA THR A 91 22.58 17.63 -22.28
C THR A 91 21.71 18.86 -22.44
N ARG A 92 20.42 18.65 -22.76
CA ARG A 92 19.42 19.71 -22.94
C ARG A 92 18.18 19.38 -22.11
N ARG A 93 17.53 20.44 -21.65
CA ARG A 93 16.23 20.38 -20.99
C ARG A 93 15.17 21.01 -21.90
N TYR A 94 13.99 20.45 -21.94
CA TYR A 94 12.89 20.91 -22.80
C TYR A 94 11.72 21.39 -21.95
N GLU A 95 11.17 22.54 -22.33
CA GLU A 95 9.91 23.03 -21.81
C GLU A 95 8.71 22.39 -22.56
N TRP A 96 7.53 22.49 -21.97
CA TRP A 96 6.32 21.95 -22.61
C TRP A 96 5.91 22.68 -23.90
N ASP A 97 6.41 23.87 -24.14
CA ASP A 97 6.22 24.62 -25.39
C ASP A 97 7.19 24.18 -26.51
N GLY A 98 8.09 23.26 -26.21
CA GLY A 98 9.10 22.75 -27.14
C GLY A 98 10.41 23.53 -27.14
N SER A 99 10.51 24.66 -26.43
CA SER A 99 11.77 25.37 -26.25
C SER A 99 12.77 24.52 -25.46
N SER A 100 14.07 24.75 -25.67
CA SER A 100 15.11 23.97 -25.00
C SER A 100 16.34 24.76 -24.72
N TYR A 101 17.03 24.44 -23.63
CA TYR A 101 18.28 25.05 -23.20
C TYR A 101 19.26 23.98 -22.65
N PRO A 102 20.55 24.28 -22.57
CA PRO A 102 21.51 23.38 -21.97
C PRO A 102 21.17 23.08 -20.52
N THR A 103 21.42 21.84 -20.10
CA THR A 103 21.25 21.48 -18.67
C THR A 103 22.21 22.28 -17.81
N PRO A 104 21.86 22.63 -16.55
CA PRO A 104 22.73 23.40 -15.66
C PRO A 104 24.05 22.70 -15.35
N SER A 105 24.08 21.39 -15.32
CA SER A 105 25.30 20.61 -15.13
C SER A 105 26.00 20.33 -16.46
N ARG A 106 27.29 20.56 -16.52
CA ARG A 106 28.14 20.19 -17.68
C ARG A 106 28.14 18.67 -17.97
N TYR A 107 27.72 17.87 -17.01
CA TYR A 107 27.62 16.41 -17.13
C TYR A 107 26.25 15.94 -17.58
N GLY A 108 25.30 16.86 -17.80
CA GLY A 108 23.90 16.54 -18.20
C GLY A 108 22.93 16.47 -17.06
N GLY A 109 21.77 15.86 -17.31
CA GLY A 109 20.68 15.64 -16.36
C GLY A 109 19.45 16.51 -16.61
N GLU A 110 18.35 15.89 -17.06
CA GLU A 110 17.08 16.57 -17.34
C GLU A 110 15.97 16.23 -16.33
N ALA A 111 16.03 15.06 -15.67
CA ALA A 111 14.95 14.49 -14.87
C ALA A 111 14.83 15.07 -13.47
N GLY A 112 15.34 16.19 -13.19
CA GLY A 112 15.17 16.85 -11.90
C GLY A 112 16.52 17.28 -11.30
N TYR A 113 16.51 17.95 -10.19
CA TYR A 113 17.59 18.43 -9.31
C TYR A 113 18.94 18.78 -9.94
N ASN A 114 19.01 18.90 -11.27
CA ASN A 114 20.20 19.28 -12.04
C ASN A 114 21.42 18.35 -11.89
N PHE A 115 21.21 17.11 -11.50
CA PHE A 115 22.29 16.12 -11.37
C PHE A 115 22.10 14.99 -12.37
N PRO A 116 23.12 14.73 -13.22
CA PRO A 116 23.09 13.57 -14.09
C PRO A 116 23.20 12.29 -13.28
N SER A 117 22.72 11.20 -13.85
CA SER A 117 22.83 9.87 -13.25
C SER A 117 23.18 8.81 -14.30
N ASP A 118 24.02 7.88 -13.91
CA ASP A 118 24.29 6.61 -14.59
C ASP A 118 24.49 5.56 -13.50
N SER A 119 23.38 5.25 -12.83
CA SER A 119 23.44 4.40 -11.64
C SER A 119 23.46 2.91 -12.00
N ASP A 120 24.11 2.12 -11.13
CA ASP A 120 24.05 0.67 -11.07
C ASP A 120 23.85 0.26 -9.61
N ASP A 121 22.59 0.23 -9.19
CA ASP A 121 22.22 -0.01 -7.82
C ASP A 121 21.83 -1.48 -7.63
N GLN A 122 22.51 -2.16 -6.73
CA GLN A 122 22.22 -3.53 -6.38
C GLN A 122 21.58 -3.59 -5.00
N LYS A 123 20.57 -4.45 -4.87
CA LYS A 123 19.84 -4.66 -3.64
C LYS A 123 19.60 -6.13 -3.40
N PHE A 124 19.91 -6.57 -2.20
CA PHE A 124 19.58 -7.87 -1.67
C PHE A 124 18.52 -7.71 -0.59
N SER A 125 17.45 -8.51 -0.63
CA SER A 125 16.42 -8.53 0.39
C SER A 125 16.04 -9.97 0.73
N PHE A 126 15.98 -10.28 2.01
CA PHE A 126 15.47 -11.53 2.56
C PHE A 126 14.37 -11.26 3.54
N VAL A 127 13.25 -11.98 3.43
CA VAL A 127 12.12 -11.91 4.36
C VAL A 127 11.76 -13.32 4.79
N ASN A 128 11.70 -13.55 6.08
CA ASN A 128 11.11 -14.74 6.69
C ASN A 128 9.83 -14.34 7.41
N LYS A 129 8.74 -15.07 7.17
CA LYS A 129 7.49 -14.99 7.94
C LYS A 129 7.21 -16.37 8.49
N THR A 130 7.10 -16.47 9.80
CA THR A 130 6.77 -17.72 10.48
C THR A 130 5.55 -17.54 11.35
N ASN A 131 4.62 -18.46 11.26
CA ASN A 131 3.43 -18.54 12.08
C ASN A 131 3.39 -19.89 12.79
N LEU A 132 3.16 -19.87 14.09
CA LEU A 132 2.91 -21.04 14.94
C LEU A 132 1.56 -20.84 15.62
N GLU A 133 0.58 -21.64 15.27
CA GLU A 133 -0.72 -21.64 15.90
C GLU A 133 -0.89 -22.89 16.76
N TYR A 134 -1.16 -22.72 18.04
CA TYR A 134 -1.41 -23.82 18.96
C TYR A 134 -2.85 -23.81 19.45
N LEU A 135 -3.61 -24.80 19.02
CA LEU A 135 -4.98 -25.05 19.44
C LEU A 135 -4.95 -25.80 20.77
N ILE A 136 -5.05 -25.10 21.89
CA ILE A 136 -5.07 -25.71 23.22
C ILE A 136 -6.31 -26.57 23.42
N ASN A 137 -7.46 -26.03 22.96
CA ASN A 137 -8.75 -26.73 22.89
C ASN A 137 -9.71 -25.93 21.98
N GLN A 138 -10.98 -26.29 21.93
CA GLN A 138 -11.99 -25.64 21.09
C GLN A 138 -12.24 -24.16 21.45
N GLN A 139 -11.86 -23.73 22.66
CA GLN A 139 -12.14 -22.38 23.18
C GLN A 139 -10.88 -21.50 23.25
N HIS A 140 -9.70 -22.08 23.29
CA HIS A 140 -8.45 -21.39 23.54
C HIS A 140 -7.42 -21.70 22.47
N SER A 141 -6.81 -20.67 21.90
CA SER A 141 -5.64 -20.82 21.03
C SER A 141 -4.57 -19.77 21.32
N LEU A 142 -3.34 -20.11 21.00
CA LEU A 142 -2.18 -19.22 20.99
C LEU A 142 -1.66 -19.14 19.57
N ASN A 143 -1.36 -17.95 19.11
CA ASN A 143 -0.76 -17.73 17.81
C ASN A 143 0.49 -16.87 17.94
N PHE A 144 1.66 -17.43 17.60
CA PHE A 144 2.92 -16.72 17.55
C PHE A 144 3.29 -16.44 16.09
N ASN A 145 3.40 -15.15 15.76
CA ASN A 145 3.82 -14.67 14.45
C ASN A 145 5.15 -13.94 14.54
N THR A 146 6.04 -14.20 13.60
CA THR A 146 7.29 -13.43 13.49
C THR A 146 7.62 -13.12 12.04
N VAL A 147 8.12 -11.91 11.81
CA VAL A 147 8.61 -11.43 10.51
C VAL A 147 10.02 -10.90 10.72
N LEU A 148 10.99 -11.53 10.07
CA LEU A 148 12.37 -11.07 10.00
C LEU A 148 12.66 -10.60 8.58
N SER A 149 13.15 -9.38 8.43
CA SER A 149 13.58 -8.83 7.14
C SER A 149 15.01 -8.35 7.23
N VAL A 150 15.82 -8.71 6.24
CA VAL A 150 17.20 -8.24 6.10
C VAL A 150 17.34 -7.64 4.71
N ALA A 151 17.92 -6.45 4.63
CA ALA A 151 18.18 -5.77 3.38
C ALA A 151 19.61 -5.24 3.32
N LYS A 152 20.22 -5.30 2.14
CA LYS A 152 21.50 -4.70 1.83
C LYS A 152 21.39 -3.95 0.50
N GLY A 153 21.70 -2.65 0.52
CA GLY A 153 21.80 -1.81 -0.66
C GLY A 153 23.26 -1.51 -0.97
N ILE A 154 23.60 -1.58 -2.26
CA ILE A 154 24.95 -1.24 -2.78
C ILE A 154 24.74 -0.27 -3.96
N PRO A 155 24.48 1.02 -3.68
CA PRO A 155 24.25 2.02 -4.71
C PRO A 155 25.58 2.48 -5.33
N LYS A 156 25.62 2.58 -6.67
CA LYS A 156 26.77 3.07 -7.42
C LYS A 156 26.33 4.05 -8.50
N ASP A 157 26.84 5.26 -8.45
CA ASP A 157 26.63 6.28 -9.47
C ASP A 157 27.90 7.15 -9.62
N ASP A 158 28.78 6.74 -10.52
CA ASP A 158 30.02 7.41 -10.76
C ASP A 158 29.84 8.80 -11.44
N LEU A 159 28.80 8.93 -12.27
CA LEU A 159 28.48 10.18 -12.94
C LEU A 159 27.98 11.24 -11.96
N LYS A 160 27.10 10.85 -11.06
CA LYS A 160 26.62 11.69 -9.96
C LYS A 160 27.76 12.10 -9.04
N ARG A 161 28.67 11.17 -8.70
CA ARG A 161 29.87 11.44 -7.90
C ARG A 161 30.78 12.47 -8.57
N LEU A 162 31.02 12.33 -9.87
CA LEU A 162 31.82 13.29 -10.65
C LEU A 162 31.15 14.67 -10.71
N SER A 163 29.87 14.73 -10.94
CA SER A 163 29.08 15.95 -11.00
C SER A 163 29.09 16.73 -9.67
N LEU A 164 29.02 16.03 -8.56
CA LEU A 164 28.99 16.61 -7.21
C LEU A 164 30.38 16.83 -6.61
N GLY A 165 31.43 16.26 -7.23
CA GLY A 165 32.79 16.31 -6.70
C GLY A 165 33.01 15.49 -5.42
N LYS A 166 32.02 14.70 -5.00
CA LYS A 166 32.13 13.84 -3.83
C LYS A 166 31.17 12.63 -3.92
N GLN A 167 31.47 11.59 -3.16
CA GLN A 167 30.58 10.44 -3.03
C GLN A 167 29.38 10.80 -2.14
N VAL A 168 28.18 10.42 -2.58
CA VAL A 168 26.91 10.64 -1.86
C VAL A 168 26.10 9.36 -1.71
N ASN A 169 26.45 8.29 -2.40
CA ASN A 169 25.81 6.98 -2.34
C ASN A 169 26.72 6.03 -1.57
N PHE A 170 26.21 5.38 -0.54
CA PHE A 170 26.95 4.48 0.35
C PHE A 170 26.18 3.20 0.56
N ASP A 171 26.92 2.14 0.84
CA ASP A 171 26.33 0.85 1.21
C ASP A 171 25.43 1.03 2.43
N SER A 172 24.38 0.24 2.48
CA SER A 172 23.41 0.27 3.55
C SER A 172 23.00 -1.14 3.97
N HIS A 173 22.77 -1.31 5.24
CA HIS A 173 22.33 -2.56 5.83
C HIS A 173 21.15 -2.27 6.76
N MET A 174 20.09 -3.06 6.64
CA MET A 174 18.93 -2.98 7.50
C MET A 174 18.51 -4.37 7.97
N LEU A 175 18.16 -4.47 9.23
CA LEU A 175 17.44 -5.61 9.80
C LEU A 175 16.19 -5.09 10.47
N SER A 176 15.05 -5.72 10.20
CA SER A 176 13.82 -5.49 10.96
C SER A 176 13.26 -6.81 11.45
N TRP A 177 12.81 -6.82 12.70
CA TRP A 177 12.20 -7.97 13.32
C TRP A 177 10.94 -7.56 14.06
N VAL A 178 9.82 -8.15 13.66
CA VAL A 178 8.53 -7.96 14.33
C VAL A 178 8.04 -9.32 14.77
N SER A 179 7.70 -9.47 16.04
CA SER A 179 7.09 -10.69 16.56
C SER A 179 5.87 -10.35 17.42
N GLY A 180 4.86 -11.20 17.36
CA GLY A 180 3.61 -11.04 18.09
C GLY A 180 3.12 -12.35 18.66
N LEU A 181 2.55 -12.27 19.85
CA LEU A 181 1.84 -13.37 20.49
C LEU A 181 0.38 -12.95 20.69
N THR A 182 -0.54 -13.72 20.10
CA THR A 182 -1.98 -13.55 20.25
C THR A 182 -2.54 -14.70 21.07
N TYR A 183 -3.36 -14.35 22.03
CA TYR A 183 -4.22 -15.31 22.74
C TYR A 183 -5.66 -15.06 22.31
N ASP A 184 -6.29 -16.10 21.75
CA ASP A 184 -7.68 -16.10 21.38
C ASP A 184 -8.51 -16.94 22.35
N PHE A 185 -9.60 -16.34 22.79
CA PHE A 185 -10.62 -17.01 23.60
C PHE A 185 -11.98 -16.89 22.94
N ARG A 186 -12.72 -17.99 22.85
CA ARG A 186 -14.14 -17.99 22.44
C ARG A 186 -14.98 -18.86 23.37
N THR A 187 -16.20 -18.45 23.61
CA THR A 187 -17.17 -19.28 24.35
C THR A 187 -17.65 -20.46 23.50
N SER A 188 -18.08 -21.54 24.15
CA SER A 188 -18.55 -22.75 23.47
C SER A 188 -19.78 -22.52 22.59
N ASP A 189 -20.58 -21.48 22.86
CA ASP A 189 -21.73 -21.07 22.06
C ASP A 189 -21.37 -20.03 20.98
N ASP A 190 -20.09 -19.73 20.80
CA ASP A 190 -19.51 -18.77 19.83
C ASP A 190 -20.10 -17.35 19.91
N LYS A 191 -20.70 -17.00 21.06
CA LYS A 191 -21.24 -15.66 21.27
C LYS A 191 -20.18 -14.63 21.57
N PHE A 192 -19.19 -14.99 22.37
CA PHE A 192 -18.09 -14.11 22.76
C PHE A 192 -16.77 -14.58 22.16
N LEU A 193 -16.01 -13.65 21.58
CA LEU A 193 -14.65 -13.86 21.13
C LEU A 193 -13.81 -12.69 21.60
N ASN A 194 -12.63 -13.00 22.15
CA ASN A 194 -11.61 -12.03 22.49
C ASN A 194 -10.27 -12.44 21.88
N SER A 195 -9.55 -11.48 21.35
CA SER A 195 -8.21 -11.64 20.79
C SER A 195 -7.28 -10.59 21.40
N LEU A 196 -6.42 -11.02 22.31
CA LEU A 196 -5.40 -10.16 22.94
C LEU A 196 -4.04 -10.42 22.29
N THR A 197 -3.42 -9.38 21.73
CA THR A 197 -2.14 -9.47 21.02
C THR A 197 -1.11 -8.55 21.64
N GLY A 198 0.04 -9.08 22.00
CA GLY A 198 1.26 -8.31 22.32
C GLY A 198 2.26 -8.39 21.16
N ARG A 199 2.91 -7.29 20.81
CA ARG A 199 3.90 -7.23 19.72
C ARG A 199 5.19 -6.57 20.17
N TYR A 200 6.30 -7.10 19.64
CA TYR A 200 7.64 -6.52 19.78
C TYR A 200 8.16 -6.13 18.41
N TYR A 201 8.75 -4.96 18.31
CA TYR A 201 9.32 -4.38 17.11
C TYR A 201 10.76 -4.02 17.34
N LEU A 202 11.64 -4.43 16.43
CA LEU A 202 13.06 -4.07 16.40
C LEU A 202 13.45 -3.72 14.99
N TYR A 203 14.20 -2.64 14.80
CA TYR A 203 14.90 -2.40 13.56
C TYR A 203 16.27 -1.78 13.81
N THR A 204 17.22 -2.15 12.97
CA THR A 204 18.57 -1.61 12.96
C THR A 204 18.91 -1.18 11.54
N MET A 205 19.65 -0.12 11.41
CA MET A 205 20.19 0.34 10.13
C MET A 205 21.62 0.84 10.33
N HIS A 206 22.48 0.50 9.38
CA HIS A 206 23.82 1.05 9.27
C HIS A 206 24.06 1.56 7.85
N THR A 207 24.50 2.81 7.70
CA THR A 207 24.90 3.42 6.43
C THR A 207 25.81 4.61 6.69
N GLN A 208 26.25 5.28 5.63
CA GLN A 208 26.97 6.56 5.70
C GLN A 208 26.16 7.66 5.01
N ARG A 209 26.36 8.88 5.44
CA ARG A 209 25.75 10.06 4.82
C ARG A 209 26.80 11.15 4.59
N ALA A 210 26.75 11.77 3.41
CA ALA A 210 27.56 12.94 3.08
C ALA A 210 26.66 14.07 2.56
N PRO A 211 26.20 14.99 3.43
CA PRO A 211 25.34 16.10 3.03
C PRO A 211 26.04 16.97 2.00
N LEU A 212 25.31 17.49 1.00
CA LEU A 212 25.90 18.15 -0.16
C LEU A 212 26.74 19.38 0.20
N PHE A 213 26.30 20.16 1.16
CA PHE A 213 26.91 21.44 1.53
C PHE A 213 27.76 21.36 2.81
N VAL A 214 27.92 20.17 3.38
CA VAL A 214 28.73 19.96 4.57
C VAL A 214 29.96 19.11 4.20
N PRO A 215 31.16 19.50 4.56
CA PRO A 215 32.35 18.69 4.33
C PRO A 215 32.29 17.35 5.10
N GLY A 216 32.88 16.32 4.48
CA GLY A 216 33.00 15.01 5.11
C GLY A 216 31.81 14.09 4.94
N LYS A 217 31.90 12.97 5.62
CA LYS A 217 30.87 11.94 5.75
C LYS A 217 30.80 11.48 7.20
N TYR A 218 29.66 11.00 7.61
CA TYR A 218 29.45 10.43 8.94
C TYR A 218 28.65 9.13 8.87
N ASP A 219 28.90 8.26 9.84
CA ASP A 219 28.15 7.03 9.97
C ASP A 219 26.77 7.31 10.57
N VAL A 220 25.78 6.58 10.08
CA VAL A 220 24.40 6.61 10.56
C VAL A 220 24.06 5.22 11.08
N ASP A 221 23.91 5.12 12.38
CA ASP A 221 23.55 3.90 13.08
C ASP A 221 22.23 4.09 13.80
N LEU A 222 21.24 3.29 13.41
CA LEU A 222 19.95 3.22 14.11
C LEU A 222 19.81 1.87 14.79
N ASN A 223 19.35 1.90 16.03
CA ASN A 223 18.89 0.72 16.75
C ASN A 223 17.70 1.15 17.61
N LYS A 224 16.51 0.72 17.21
CA LYS A 224 15.25 1.08 17.85
C LYS A 224 14.41 -0.15 18.12
N SER A 225 13.76 -0.16 19.28
CA SER A 225 12.76 -1.15 19.63
C SER A 225 11.52 -0.50 20.22
N SER A 226 10.38 -1.17 20.05
CA SER A 226 9.10 -0.69 20.57
C SER A 226 8.19 -1.88 20.89
N PHE A 227 7.13 -1.61 21.65
CA PHE A 227 6.10 -2.59 21.99
C PHE A 227 4.74 -2.09 21.55
N GLY A 228 3.88 -3.01 21.13
CA GLY A 228 2.48 -2.76 20.82
C GLY A 228 1.58 -3.74 21.57
N ILE A 229 0.36 -3.33 21.80
CA ILE A 229 -0.69 -4.16 22.39
C ILE A 229 -2.04 -3.85 21.75
N ASN A 230 -2.81 -4.89 21.42
CA ASN A 230 -4.13 -4.76 20.86
C ASN A 230 -5.08 -5.75 21.54
N ASP A 231 -6.28 -5.30 21.81
CA ASP A 231 -7.37 -6.14 22.28
C ASP A 231 -8.60 -5.95 21.40
N ALA A 232 -9.17 -7.04 20.93
CA ALA A 232 -10.35 -7.06 20.09
C ALA A 232 -11.43 -7.99 20.68
N LEU A 233 -12.62 -7.45 20.80
CA LEU A 233 -13.80 -8.13 21.35
C LEU A 233 -14.89 -8.21 20.31
N ARG A 234 -15.56 -9.34 20.23
CA ARG A 234 -16.80 -9.56 19.49
C ARG A 234 -17.82 -10.20 20.39
N TYR A 235 -19.04 -9.64 20.42
CA TYR A 235 -20.16 -10.25 21.14
C TYR A 235 -21.40 -10.35 20.25
N ARG A 236 -21.96 -11.53 20.14
CA ARG A 236 -23.18 -11.83 19.38
C ARG A 236 -24.38 -11.74 20.31
N PHE A 237 -25.08 -10.62 20.27
CA PHE A 237 -26.30 -10.37 21.09
C PHE A 237 -27.48 -11.21 20.60
N LEU A 238 -27.64 -11.31 19.29
CA LEU A 238 -28.67 -12.09 18.60
C LEU A 238 -28.03 -12.88 17.46
N PRO A 239 -28.63 -13.93 16.93
CA PRO A 239 -28.13 -14.65 15.77
C PRO A 239 -27.83 -13.75 14.57
N SER A 240 -28.57 -12.63 14.45
CA SER A 240 -28.43 -11.65 13.37
C SER A 240 -27.74 -10.36 13.78
N PHE A 241 -27.29 -10.19 15.03
CA PHE A 241 -26.72 -8.95 15.50
C PHE A 241 -25.49 -9.17 16.38
N MET A 242 -24.37 -8.57 16.02
CA MET A 242 -23.15 -8.60 16.82
C MET A 242 -22.55 -7.21 16.97
N GLY A 243 -21.92 -6.97 18.12
CA GLY A 243 -21.10 -5.82 18.41
C GLY A 243 -19.63 -6.18 18.34
N LYS A 244 -18.79 -5.21 17.95
CA LYS A 244 -17.35 -5.30 17.87
C LYS A 244 -16.73 -4.12 18.61
N LEU A 245 -15.65 -4.37 19.33
CA LEU A 245 -14.85 -3.33 19.98
C LEU A 245 -13.39 -3.70 19.80
N SER A 246 -12.53 -2.74 19.44
CA SER A 246 -11.10 -2.93 19.52
C SER A 246 -10.42 -1.67 20.02
N ILE A 247 -9.39 -1.86 20.83
CA ILE A 247 -8.48 -0.82 21.29
C ILE A 247 -7.06 -1.30 21.12
N GLY A 248 -6.16 -0.40 20.79
CA GLY A 248 -4.78 -0.81 20.59
C GLY A 248 -3.79 0.33 20.52
N HIS A 249 -2.54 -0.06 20.75
CA HIS A 249 -1.37 0.73 20.48
C HIS A 249 -0.45 -0.06 19.56
N ASP A 250 -0.34 0.39 18.31
CA ASP A 250 0.46 -0.22 17.27
C ASP A 250 1.66 0.65 16.92
N VAL A 251 2.72 0.00 16.44
CA VAL A 251 3.93 0.66 15.98
C VAL A 251 4.18 0.29 14.53
N ARG A 252 4.45 1.27 13.69
CA ARG A 252 4.95 1.07 12.33
C ARG A 252 6.43 1.41 12.28
N ILE A 253 7.27 0.42 12.10
CA ILE A 253 8.69 0.67 11.84
C ILE A 253 8.88 1.23 10.43
N PRO A 254 9.85 2.14 10.22
CA PRO A 254 10.14 2.65 8.89
C PRO A 254 10.48 1.51 7.92
N THR A 255 10.04 1.64 6.69
CA THR A 255 10.38 0.71 5.62
C THR A 255 11.81 0.92 5.16
N GLU A 256 12.35 -0.07 4.48
CA GLU A 256 13.69 0.00 3.89
C GLU A 256 13.84 1.23 2.96
N ASN A 257 12.88 1.49 2.09
CA ASN A 257 12.93 2.64 1.17
C ASN A 257 12.86 4.00 1.89
N GLU A 258 12.14 4.07 3.02
CA GLU A 258 12.09 5.28 3.84
C GLU A 258 13.43 5.56 4.53
N LEU A 259 14.11 4.52 5.01
CA LEU A 259 15.39 4.65 5.68
C LEU A 259 16.56 4.81 4.71
N LEU A 260 16.61 3.97 3.68
CA LEU A 260 17.77 3.85 2.80
C LEU A 260 17.64 4.72 1.52
N GLY A 261 16.42 5.22 1.23
CA GLY A 261 16.13 5.87 -0.03
C GLY A 261 16.09 4.89 -1.20
N ASP A 262 16.07 5.42 -2.41
CA ASP A 262 16.00 4.65 -3.65
C ASP A 262 17.31 4.71 -4.48
N GLY A 263 18.35 5.39 -3.96
CA GLY A 263 19.59 5.62 -4.68
C GLY A 263 19.51 6.67 -5.79
N ILE A 264 18.31 7.09 -6.19
CA ILE A 264 18.04 7.97 -7.35
C ILE A 264 17.64 9.37 -6.88
N ALA A 265 16.44 9.50 -6.35
CA ALA A 265 15.80 10.76 -5.99
C ALA A 265 15.53 10.89 -4.49
N ILE A 266 15.46 9.78 -3.77
CA ILE A 266 15.16 9.76 -2.33
C ILE A 266 16.48 9.57 -1.57
N VAL A 267 16.78 10.54 -0.73
CA VAL A 267 17.98 10.53 0.12
C VAL A 267 17.72 9.66 1.36
N PRO A 268 18.70 8.89 1.84
CA PRO A 268 18.56 8.14 3.09
C PRO A 268 18.18 9.04 4.27
N SER A 269 17.27 8.56 5.12
CA SER A 269 16.77 9.27 6.29
C SER A 269 17.17 8.52 7.56
N GLY A 270 18.34 8.86 8.07
CA GLY A 270 19.01 8.16 9.17
C GLY A 270 18.50 8.47 10.57
N ASP A 271 17.47 9.29 10.72
CA ASP A 271 16.92 9.78 11.98
C ASP A 271 15.42 9.45 12.17
N LEU A 272 14.86 8.65 11.25
CA LEU A 272 13.44 8.30 11.34
C LEU A 272 13.13 7.51 12.61
N LEU A 273 12.11 8.00 13.31
CA LEU A 273 11.47 7.31 14.42
C LEU A 273 10.34 6.40 13.89
N PRO A 274 10.01 5.33 14.62
CA PRO A 274 8.81 4.57 14.29
C PRO A 274 7.56 5.41 14.52
N GLU A 275 6.52 5.17 13.72
CA GLU A 275 5.21 5.77 13.95
C GLU A 275 4.47 5.00 15.04
N HIS A 276 3.77 5.72 15.89
CA HIS A 276 2.93 5.17 16.94
C HIS A 276 1.48 5.50 16.67
N ASN A 277 0.61 4.50 16.70
CA ASN A 277 -0.82 4.67 16.52
C ASN A 277 -1.57 4.14 17.74
N THR A 278 -2.32 5.01 18.41
CA THR A 278 -3.29 4.60 19.43
C THR A 278 -4.68 4.70 18.81
N SER A 279 -5.40 3.58 18.80
CA SER A 279 -6.68 3.48 18.11
C SER A 279 -7.75 2.86 18.99
N ALA A 280 -9.00 3.25 18.70
CA ALA A 280 -10.21 2.64 19.24
C ALA A 280 -11.27 2.54 18.16
N ASN A 281 -11.92 1.39 18.05
CA ASN A 281 -13.00 1.14 17.11
C ASN A 281 -14.18 0.53 17.86
N ILE A 282 -15.38 0.98 17.55
CA ILE A 282 -16.62 0.38 18.01
C ILE A 282 -17.56 0.20 16.82
N GLY A 283 -18.05 -0.99 16.62
CA GLY A 283 -18.89 -1.30 15.48
C GLY A 283 -19.99 -2.29 15.79
N CYS A 284 -20.93 -2.37 14.89
CA CYS A 284 -21.99 -3.38 14.92
C CYS A 284 -22.21 -3.95 13.51
N LEU A 285 -22.57 -5.21 13.48
CA LEU A 285 -22.94 -5.93 12.28
C LEU A 285 -24.34 -6.53 12.46
N PHE A 286 -25.20 -6.20 11.52
CA PHE A 286 -26.51 -6.83 11.37
C PHE A 286 -26.47 -7.76 10.16
N ASP A 287 -26.73 -9.04 10.37
CA ASP A 287 -26.55 -10.12 9.40
C ASP A 287 -27.83 -10.97 9.32
N LEU A 288 -28.50 -10.89 8.18
CA LEU A 288 -29.72 -11.64 7.87
C LEU A 288 -29.47 -12.80 6.90
N VAL A 289 -28.22 -13.24 6.75
CA VAL A 289 -27.86 -14.34 5.85
C VAL A 289 -28.59 -15.63 6.23
N GLY A 290 -29.19 -16.28 5.24
CA GLY A 290 -29.83 -17.59 5.39
C GLY A 290 -31.24 -17.60 6.02
N LYS A 291 -31.86 -16.45 6.29
CA LYS A 291 -33.19 -16.37 6.89
C LYS A 291 -34.36 -16.12 5.92
N HIS A 292 -34.03 -15.62 4.71
CA HIS A 292 -35.01 -15.28 3.68
C HIS A 292 -34.42 -15.54 2.30
N PRO A 293 -35.20 -15.56 1.22
CA PRO A 293 -34.67 -15.53 -0.15
C PRO A 293 -33.77 -14.31 -0.41
N SER A 294 -33.83 -13.30 0.46
CA SER A 294 -32.99 -12.11 0.43
C SER A 294 -32.00 -12.12 1.59
N ASN A 295 -30.71 -12.27 1.30
CA ASN A 295 -29.65 -12.08 2.28
C ASN A 295 -29.35 -10.58 2.39
N ALA A 296 -29.14 -10.08 3.61
CA ALA A 296 -28.72 -8.71 3.84
C ALA A 296 -27.69 -8.63 4.95
N GLN A 297 -26.71 -7.76 4.79
CA GLN A 297 -25.71 -7.47 5.79
C GLN A 297 -25.48 -5.96 5.86
N ILE A 298 -25.49 -5.40 7.07
CA ILE A 298 -25.24 -3.99 7.33
C ILE A 298 -24.21 -3.90 8.44
N GLU A 299 -23.14 -3.14 8.19
CA GLU A 299 -22.08 -2.87 9.15
C GLU A 299 -21.94 -1.36 9.36
N LEU A 300 -21.79 -0.95 10.61
CA LEU A 300 -21.47 0.41 11.02
C LEU A 300 -20.29 0.34 11.97
N ASN A 301 -19.27 1.17 11.70
CA ASN A 301 -18.06 1.25 12.50
C ASN A 301 -17.70 2.73 12.77
N PHE A 302 -17.45 3.05 14.03
CA PHE A 302 -16.85 4.32 14.46
C PHE A 302 -15.38 4.05 14.79
N PHE A 303 -14.50 4.90 14.33
CA PHE A 303 -13.08 4.78 14.61
C PHE A 303 -12.49 6.10 15.10
N TYR A 304 -11.49 5.94 15.95
CA TYR A 304 -10.60 7.00 16.42
C TYR A 304 -9.17 6.52 16.32
N MET A 305 -8.27 7.35 15.78
CA MET A 305 -6.83 7.07 15.75
C MET A 305 -6.06 8.33 16.08
N HIS A 306 -5.00 8.17 16.86
CA HIS A 306 -4.02 9.21 17.16
C HIS A 306 -2.64 8.69 16.77
N LEU A 307 -2.06 9.31 15.74
CA LEU A 307 -0.77 8.96 15.19
C LEU A 307 0.28 9.97 15.66
N LYS A 308 1.41 9.44 16.15
CA LYS A 308 2.61 10.20 16.51
C LYS A 308 3.76 9.80 15.60
N ASP A 309 4.67 10.75 15.38
CA ASP A 309 5.88 10.55 14.58
C ASP A 309 5.61 10.03 13.16
N MET A 310 4.49 10.43 12.56
CA MET A 310 4.11 9.99 11.23
C MET A 310 5.20 10.31 10.21
N ILE A 311 5.61 9.32 9.44
CA ILE A 311 6.61 9.43 8.39
C ILE A 311 5.96 9.97 7.11
N ARG A 312 6.48 11.06 6.62
CA ARG A 312 6.02 11.71 5.40
C ARG A 312 7.14 11.94 4.42
N TYR A 313 6.82 11.74 3.15
CA TYR A 313 7.67 12.12 2.04
C TYR A 313 7.66 13.65 1.87
N THR A 314 8.83 14.25 1.86
CA THR A 314 9.02 15.69 1.67
C THR A 314 9.98 15.95 0.54
N ALA A 315 9.58 16.81 -0.41
CA ALA A 315 10.47 17.26 -1.47
C ALA A 315 11.45 18.31 -0.90
N GLY A 316 12.74 18.12 -1.14
CA GLY A 316 13.79 19.06 -0.80
C GLY A 316 14.43 19.68 -2.05
N LEU A 317 15.28 20.68 -1.86
CA LEU A 317 16.01 21.35 -2.97
C LEU A 317 16.93 20.40 -3.77
N ILE A 318 17.35 19.28 -3.17
CA ILE A 318 18.43 18.43 -3.71
C ILE A 318 17.99 16.96 -3.83
N GLY A 319 16.80 16.65 -3.43
CA GLY A 319 16.23 15.32 -3.39
C GLY A 319 15.08 15.29 -2.40
N ALA A 320 14.25 14.31 -2.55
CA ALA A 320 13.20 14.07 -1.58
C ALA A 320 13.74 13.23 -0.42
N GLN A 321 13.12 13.33 0.72
CA GLN A 321 13.44 12.52 1.89
C GLN A 321 12.18 12.22 2.69
N TYR A 322 12.26 11.18 3.50
CA TYR A 322 11.23 10.90 4.49
C TYR A 322 11.58 11.54 5.82
N GLN A 323 10.60 12.11 6.48
CA GLN A 323 10.76 12.75 7.79
C GLN A 323 9.55 12.43 8.67
N ASN A 324 9.78 12.36 9.99
CA ASN A 324 8.65 12.31 10.93
C ASN A 324 7.95 13.67 10.94
N PHE A 325 6.70 13.67 10.52
CA PHE A 325 5.92 14.90 10.36
C PHE A 325 5.30 15.39 11.69
N GLY A 326 5.17 14.50 12.67
CA GLY A 326 4.59 14.84 13.98
C GLY A 326 3.28 14.13 14.27
N GLU A 327 2.27 14.84 14.78
CA GLU A 327 1.06 14.22 15.32
C GLU A 327 -0.16 14.49 14.47
N MET A 328 -0.98 13.44 14.29
CA MET A 328 -2.26 13.53 13.61
C MET A 328 -3.34 12.80 14.39
N ARG A 329 -4.55 13.34 14.31
CA ARG A 329 -5.76 12.69 14.82
C ARG A 329 -6.75 12.49 13.69
N THR A 330 -7.29 11.29 13.60
CA THR A 330 -8.45 11.00 12.74
C THR A 330 -9.56 10.38 13.54
N MET A 331 -10.78 10.73 13.20
CA MET A 331 -12.00 10.08 13.66
C MET A 331 -12.99 10.00 12.52
N GLY A 332 -13.81 8.97 12.52
CA GLY A 332 -14.77 8.82 11.44
C GLY A 332 -15.79 7.73 11.66
N ILE A 333 -16.62 7.58 10.65
CA ILE A 333 -17.69 6.60 10.56
C ILE A 333 -17.56 5.89 9.22
N GLU A 334 -17.62 4.57 9.26
CA GLU A 334 -17.73 3.72 8.08
C GLU A 334 -19.07 3.01 8.10
N PHE A 335 -19.73 3.01 6.97
CA PHE A 335 -20.97 2.31 6.74
C PHE A 335 -20.81 1.37 5.54
N GLU A 336 -21.25 0.15 5.68
CA GLU A 336 -21.36 -0.82 4.59
C GLU A 336 -22.72 -1.50 4.64
N ALA A 337 -23.35 -1.64 3.48
CA ALA A 337 -24.58 -2.42 3.30
C ALA A 337 -24.47 -3.24 2.01
N LYS A 338 -24.90 -4.48 2.05
CA LYS A 338 -25.01 -5.36 0.91
C LYS A 338 -26.22 -6.28 1.07
N ALA A 339 -26.92 -6.51 -0.04
CA ALA A 339 -28.12 -7.34 -0.03
C ALA A 339 -28.38 -8.01 -1.39
N ASP A 340 -28.92 -9.23 -1.34
CA ASP A 340 -29.65 -9.82 -2.44
C ASP A 340 -31.08 -9.27 -2.42
N VAL A 341 -31.31 -8.16 -3.14
CA VAL A 341 -32.62 -7.47 -3.16
C VAL A 341 -33.69 -8.36 -3.79
N LEU A 342 -33.27 -9.12 -4.80
CA LEU A 342 -34.05 -10.16 -5.48
C LEU A 342 -33.11 -11.34 -5.75
N PRO A 343 -33.63 -12.54 -6.07
CA PRO A 343 -32.78 -13.68 -6.41
C PRO A 343 -31.80 -13.44 -7.58
N SER A 344 -32.08 -12.43 -8.41
CA SER A 344 -31.24 -12.04 -9.54
C SER A 344 -30.65 -10.63 -9.42
N LEU A 345 -30.86 -9.95 -8.31
CA LEU A 345 -30.41 -8.56 -8.12
C LEU A 345 -29.68 -8.39 -6.78
N TYR A 346 -28.39 -8.16 -6.85
CA TYR A 346 -27.55 -7.80 -5.73
C TYR A 346 -27.28 -6.30 -5.71
N ALA A 347 -27.29 -5.71 -4.53
CA ALA A 347 -26.93 -4.30 -4.31
C ALA A 347 -25.91 -4.17 -3.18
N TYR A 348 -25.02 -3.20 -3.30
CA TYR A 348 -24.12 -2.82 -2.22
C TYR A 348 -23.95 -1.31 -2.16
N ALA A 349 -23.62 -0.81 -0.97
CA ALA A 349 -23.22 0.56 -0.74
C ALA A 349 -22.20 0.60 0.40
N ASN A 350 -21.17 1.42 0.27
CA ASN A 350 -20.27 1.76 1.37
C ASN A 350 -19.95 3.25 1.34
N THR A 351 -19.70 3.81 2.52
CA THR A 351 -19.29 5.21 2.65
C THR A 351 -18.39 5.39 3.87
N THR A 352 -17.43 6.28 3.75
CA THR A 352 -16.54 6.70 4.82
C THR A 352 -16.63 8.21 4.98
N LEU A 353 -16.96 8.65 6.19
CA LEU A 353 -16.86 10.04 6.64
C LEU A 353 -15.74 10.11 7.66
N GLN A 354 -14.70 10.91 7.41
CA GLN A 354 -13.55 11.05 8.30
C GLN A 354 -13.10 12.49 8.46
N ASP A 355 -12.54 12.81 9.62
CA ASP A 355 -11.93 14.10 9.93
C ASP A 355 -10.50 13.88 10.41
N LEU A 356 -9.54 14.07 9.50
CA LEU A 356 -8.12 13.91 9.75
C LEU A 356 -7.45 15.27 9.89
N ARG A 357 -6.83 15.54 11.06
CA ARG A 357 -6.24 16.83 11.40
C ARG A 357 -4.81 16.73 11.90
N ASP A 358 -4.02 17.73 11.56
CA ASP A 358 -2.73 18.01 12.22
C ASP A 358 -3.00 18.52 13.64
N VAL A 359 -2.46 17.84 14.66
CA VAL A 359 -2.66 18.22 16.07
C VAL A 359 -1.36 18.60 16.78
N ARG A 360 -0.27 18.81 16.04
CA ARG A 360 0.98 19.30 16.61
C ARG A 360 0.82 20.72 17.18
N ASP A 361 1.45 20.94 18.33
CA ASP A 361 1.51 22.29 18.93
C ASP A 361 2.57 23.17 18.27
N TYR A 362 3.71 22.59 17.89
CA TYR A 362 4.88 23.29 17.38
C TYR A 362 5.38 22.66 16.06
N GLU A 363 6.13 23.42 15.29
CA GLU A 363 6.88 22.91 14.15
C GLU A 363 7.95 21.89 14.59
N PRO A 364 8.34 20.93 13.74
CA PRO A 364 9.34 19.90 14.09
C PRO A 364 10.64 20.54 14.61
N ALA A 365 11.15 20.02 15.73
CA ALA A 365 12.37 20.48 16.38
C ALA A 365 12.44 22.02 16.63
N SER A 366 11.31 22.66 16.86
CA SER A 366 11.18 24.11 17.01
C SER A 366 10.24 24.46 18.15
N THR A 367 10.32 25.72 18.64
CA THR A 367 9.37 26.33 19.56
C THR A 367 8.38 27.25 18.84
N VAL A 368 8.43 27.30 17.51
CA VAL A 368 7.50 28.08 16.70
C VAL A 368 6.14 27.37 16.66
N PRO A 369 5.05 28.07 17.00
CA PRO A 369 3.72 27.47 16.93
C PRO A 369 3.40 26.95 15.54
N ASN A 370 2.81 25.76 15.47
CA ASN A 370 2.45 25.13 14.21
C ASN A 370 1.28 25.86 13.53
N PRO A 371 1.48 26.48 12.34
CA PRO A 371 0.42 27.22 11.66
C PRO A 371 -0.67 26.32 11.06
N THR A 372 -0.41 24.99 10.98
CA THR A 372 -1.37 23.99 10.48
C THR A 372 -2.14 23.27 11.59
N LYS A 373 -1.93 23.66 12.86
CA LYS A 373 -2.65 23.07 13.99
C LYS A 373 -4.16 23.10 13.77
N ASP A 374 -4.82 21.99 14.05
CA ASP A 374 -6.27 21.75 13.88
C ASP A 374 -6.79 21.87 12.45
N LYS A 375 -5.93 22.05 11.46
CA LYS A 375 -6.33 22.05 10.05
C LYS A 375 -6.42 20.63 9.50
N ARG A 376 -7.34 20.43 8.54
CA ARG A 376 -7.46 19.14 7.84
C ARG A 376 -6.21 18.85 7.03
N MET A 377 -5.81 17.58 7.05
CA MET A 377 -4.70 17.10 6.23
C MET A 377 -5.05 17.21 4.74
N PRO A 378 -4.14 17.77 3.93
CA PRO A 378 -4.34 17.83 2.48
C PRO A 378 -4.22 16.44 1.81
N ASN A 379 -4.76 16.34 0.59
CA ASN A 379 -4.77 15.15 -0.25
C ASN A 379 -5.48 13.94 0.37
N ILE A 380 -6.38 14.17 1.32
CA ILE A 380 -7.18 13.12 1.96
C ILE A 380 -8.65 13.52 1.91
N PRO A 381 -9.49 12.76 1.16
CA PRO A 381 -10.92 12.99 1.13
C PRO A 381 -11.55 12.78 2.51
N TYR A 382 -12.44 13.67 2.90
CA TYR A 382 -13.18 13.52 4.15
C TYR A 382 -14.50 12.79 4.00
N LEU A 383 -15.03 12.69 2.79
CA LEU A 383 -16.24 11.94 2.45
C LEU A 383 -16.05 11.25 1.12
N MET A 384 -16.21 9.94 1.13
CA MET A 384 -16.15 9.10 -0.06
C MET A 384 -17.11 7.92 0.09
N GLY A 385 -17.57 7.39 -1.04
CA GLY A 385 -18.47 6.26 -1.02
C GLY A 385 -18.59 5.60 -2.40
N ASN A 386 -19.04 4.36 -2.36
CA ASN A 386 -19.35 3.58 -3.56
C ASN A 386 -20.70 2.91 -3.38
N MET A 387 -21.40 2.72 -4.48
CA MET A 387 -22.60 1.89 -4.53
C MET A 387 -22.66 1.16 -5.86
N GLY A 388 -23.26 -0.01 -5.87
CA GLY A 388 -23.42 -0.77 -7.08
C GLY A 388 -24.64 -1.66 -7.09
N LEU A 389 -25.05 -1.98 -8.30
CA LEU A 389 -26.13 -2.92 -8.59
C LEU A 389 -25.59 -3.99 -9.54
N GLU A 390 -25.83 -5.24 -9.22
CA GLU A 390 -25.49 -6.37 -10.07
C GLU A 390 -26.76 -7.18 -10.35
N PHE A 391 -27.11 -7.26 -11.64
CA PHE A 391 -28.07 -8.23 -12.11
C PHE A 391 -27.32 -9.49 -12.55
N HIS A 392 -27.74 -10.66 -12.06
CA HIS A 392 -27.19 -11.94 -12.47
C HIS A 392 -28.33 -12.95 -12.70
N ARG A 393 -28.17 -13.74 -13.77
CA ARG A 393 -29.14 -14.78 -14.09
C ARG A 393 -28.49 -15.91 -14.87
N GLU A 394 -28.83 -17.13 -14.43
CA GLU A 394 -28.47 -18.32 -15.20
C GLU A 394 -29.39 -18.48 -16.41
N ASN A 395 -28.82 -18.95 -17.51
CA ASN A 395 -29.52 -19.31 -18.75
C ASN A 395 -30.44 -18.19 -19.30
N LEU A 396 -30.05 -16.92 -19.15
CA LEU A 396 -30.84 -15.74 -19.57
C LEU A 396 -31.21 -15.75 -21.04
N PHE A 397 -30.32 -16.24 -21.92
CA PHE A 397 -30.52 -16.26 -23.39
C PHE A 397 -30.98 -17.62 -23.92
N GLY A 398 -31.49 -18.49 -23.04
CA GLY A 398 -31.80 -19.87 -23.39
C GLY A 398 -30.56 -20.76 -23.51
N GLY A 399 -30.68 -22.01 -23.17
CA GLY A 399 -29.56 -22.94 -23.10
C GLY A 399 -29.28 -23.40 -21.69
N THR A 400 -28.22 -24.17 -21.49
CA THR A 400 -27.84 -24.73 -20.17
C THR A 400 -26.39 -24.39 -19.84
N GLY A 401 -26.07 -24.17 -18.57
CA GLY A 401 -24.71 -23.92 -18.11
C GLY A 401 -24.13 -22.57 -18.57
N GLN A 402 -24.98 -21.57 -18.67
CA GLN A 402 -24.62 -20.19 -19.00
C GLN A 402 -24.94 -19.29 -17.80
N ASN A 403 -24.13 -18.27 -17.58
CA ASN A 403 -24.41 -17.26 -16.57
C ASN A 403 -24.17 -15.86 -17.15
N THR A 404 -25.10 -14.94 -16.86
CA THR A 404 -25.06 -13.55 -17.32
C THR A 404 -24.99 -12.67 -16.09
N ARG A 405 -24.04 -11.71 -16.09
CA ARG A 405 -23.90 -10.67 -15.06
C ARG A 405 -23.82 -9.31 -15.73
N ILE A 406 -24.60 -8.36 -15.25
CA ILE A 406 -24.53 -6.94 -15.64
C ILE A 406 -24.38 -6.15 -14.34
N PHE A 407 -23.42 -5.28 -14.26
CA PHE A 407 -23.20 -4.47 -13.07
C PHE A 407 -22.97 -3.02 -13.40
N LEU A 408 -23.54 -2.17 -12.56
CA LEU A 408 -23.39 -0.72 -12.58
C LEU A 408 -22.77 -0.29 -11.24
N ASP A 409 -21.59 0.30 -11.29
CA ASP A 409 -20.89 0.82 -10.14
C ASP A 409 -20.91 2.36 -10.18
N TYR A 410 -21.14 2.98 -9.03
CA TYR A 410 -21.03 4.42 -8.83
C TYR A 410 -19.98 4.69 -7.76
N ALA A 411 -19.04 5.60 -8.03
CA ALA A 411 -18.07 6.06 -7.07
C ALA A 411 -18.18 7.58 -6.87
N PHE A 412 -18.13 7.98 -5.62
CA PHE A 412 -18.24 9.37 -5.16
C PHE A 412 -17.06 9.72 -4.26
N VAL A 413 -16.42 10.86 -4.54
CA VAL A 413 -15.44 11.48 -3.67
C VAL A 413 -15.75 12.96 -3.59
N GLU A 414 -15.94 13.50 -2.37
CA GLU A 414 -16.21 14.93 -2.16
C GLU A 414 -14.95 15.77 -2.41
N GLU A 415 -15.12 17.04 -2.73
CA GLU A 415 -14.03 18.00 -2.87
C GLU A 415 -13.16 18.05 -1.62
N TYR A 416 -11.84 18.04 -1.77
CA TYR A 416 -10.90 18.10 -0.65
C TYR A 416 -9.68 18.97 -0.94
N TYR A 417 -8.95 19.34 0.11
CA TYR A 417 -7.80 20.23 0.02
C TYR A 417 -6.60 19.55 -0.67
N TYR A 418 -5.96 20.27 -1.59
CA TYR A 418 -4.68 19.87 -2.17
C TYR A 418 -3.50 20.26 -1.28
N ASP A 419 -3.55 21.46 -0.67
CA ASP A 419 -2.61 21.96 0.32
C ASP A 419 -3.32 22.28 1.63
N PHE A 420 -2.55 22.54 2.70
CA PHE A 420 -3.12 23.09 3.91
C PHE A 420 -3.79 24.45 3.60
N GLU A 421 -4.98 24.65 4.13
CA GLU A 421 -5.66 25.95 4.07
C GLU A 421 -5.02 26.92 5.07
N MET A 422 -4.01 27.66 4.63
CA MET A 422 -3.30 28.65 5.46
C MET A 422 -4.07 29.95 5.57
N THR A 423 -4.75 30.35 4.49
CA THR A 423 -5.55 31.56 4.41
C THR A 423 -6.88 31.28 3.72
N LYS A 424 -7.88 32.18 3.91
CA LYS A 424 -9.17 32.11 3.19
C LYS A 424 -9.02 32.26 1.67
N LEU A 425 -7.85 32.63 1.19
CA LEU A 425 -7.54 32.79 -0.24
C LEU A 425 -6.96 31.51 -0.87
N ASP A 426 -6.58 30.52 -0.05
CA ASP A 426 -6.06 29.24 -0.52
C ASP A 426 -7.20 28.39 -1.08
N LYS A 427 -7.35 28.41 -2.40
CA LYS A 427 -8.46 27.77 -3.12
C LYS A 427 -8.03 26.51 -3.87
N ARG A 428 -6.80 26.03 -3.68
CA ARG A 428 -6.37 24.81 -4.36
C ARG A 428 -7.06 23.58 -3.77
N ARG A 429 -7.97 23.02 -4.56
CA ARG A 429 -8.75 21.85 -4.17
C ARG A 429 -8.74 20.81 -5.27
N ILE A 430 -8.83 19.58 -4.87
CA ILE A 430 -9.18 18.48 -5.77
C ILE A 430 -10.72 18.50 -5.86
N PRO A 431 -11.29 18.70 -7.05
CA PRO A 431 -12.73 18.83 -7.20
C PRO A 431 -13.44 17.51 -6.92
N ARG A 432 -14.71 17.62 -6.53
CA ARG A 432 -15.61 16.47 -6.39
C ARG A 432 -15.61 15.61 -7.64
N SER A 433 -15.61 14.29 -7.45
CA SER A 433 -15.76 13.32 -8.54
C SER A 433 -16.93 12.38 -8.32
N MET A 434 -17.64 12.09 -9.40
CA MET A 434 -18.77 11.15 -9.46
C MET A 434 -18.64 10.35 -10.75
N THR A 435 -18.28 9.09 -10.66
CA THR A 435 -18.08 8.25 -11.84
C THR A 435 -19.04 7.07 -11.85
N PHE A 436 -19.45 6.68 -13.05
CA PHE A 436 -20.26 5.50 -13.28
C PHE A 436 -19.47 4.52 -14.16
N ASP A 437 -19.43 3.27 -13.76
CA ASP A 437 -18.84 2.18 -14.51
C ASP A 437 -19.93 1.16 -14.84
N LEU A 438 -19.96 0.69 -16.09
CA LEU A 438 -20.86 -0.37 -16.54
C LEU A 438 -20.04 -1.58 -16.96
N GLY A 439 -20.42 -2.75 -16.47
CA GLY A 439 -19.79 -4.01 -16.85
C GLY A 439 -20.79 -5.08 -17.23
N PHE A 440 -20.33 -5.98 -18.08
CA PHE A 440 -21.06 -7.15 -18.55
C PHE A 440 -20.13 -8.36 -18.55
N GLU A 441 -20.63 -9.49 -18.09
CA GLU A 441 -19.97 -10.78 -18.23
C GLU A 441 -20.98 -11.85 -18.62
N HIS A 442 -20.63 -12.67 -19.60
CA HIS A 442 -21.40 -13.84 -19.96
C HIS A 442 -20.51 -15.06 -20.09
N SER A 443 -20.94 -16.16 -19.48
CA SER A 443 -20.25 -17.45 -19.58
C SER A 443 -21.01 -18.42 -20.46
N PHE A 444 -20.26 -19.24 -21.18
CA PHE A 444 -20.74 -20.30 -22.06
C PHE A 444 -20.10 -21.64 -21.69
N LEU A 445 -20.58 -22.73 -22.29
CA LEU A 445 -19.99 -24.07 -22.23
C LEU A 445 -19.76 -24.55 -20.79
N ASN A 446 -20.77 -24.46 -19.93
CA ASN A 446 -20.70 -24.80 -18.51
C ASN A 446 -19.57 -24.04 -17.77
N ASN A 447 -19.52 -22.72 -17.99
CA ASN A 447 -18.53 -21.82 -17.38
C ASN A 447 -17.07 -22.09 -17.81
N LYS A 448 -16.86 -22.62 -19.03
CA LYS A 448 -15.50 -22.79 -19.59
C LYS A 448 -15.05 -21.62 -20.47
N LEU A 449 -15.99 -20.88 -21.06
CA LEU A 449 -15.70 -19.71 -21.88
C LEU A 449 -16.41 -18.51 -21.31
N PHE A 450 -15.67 -17.41 -21.05
CA PHE A 450 -16.21 -16.16 -20.54
C PHE A 450 -15.86 -15.01 -21.48
N ILE A 451 -16.85 -14.19 -21.79
CA ILE A 451 -16.66 -12.90 -22.44
C ILE A 451 -17.08 -11.84 -21.45
N SER A 452 -16.20 -10.92 -21.13
CA SER A 452 -16.50 -9.80 -20.24
C SER A 452 -16.07 -8.48 -20.86
N GLY A 453 -16.86 -7.44 -20.64
CA GLY A 453 -16.55 -6.07 -21.02
C GLY A 453 -16.82 -5.12 -19.87
N LYS A 454 -15.99 -4.09 -19.74
CA LYS A 454 -16.21 -3.02 -18.76
C LYS A 454 -15.91 -1.68 -19.42
N ILE A 455 -16.83 -0.72 -19.25
CA ILE A 455 -16.66 0.70 -19.59
C ILE A 455 -16.59 1.46 -18.27
N ARG A 456 -15.54 2.25 -18.11
CA ARG A 456 -15.30 3.07 -16.91
C ARG A 456 -15.55 4.53 -17.24
N ASN A 457 -16.00 5.26 -16.22
CA ASN A 457 -16.27 6.67 -16.31
C ASN A 457 -17.21 7.03 -17.48
N LEU A 458 -18.39 6.40 -17.51
CA LEU A 458 -19.41 6.55 -18.55
C LEU A 458 -19.78 8.01 -18.87
N THR A 459 -19.68 8.89 -17.88
CA THR A 459 -20.00 10.31 -17.97
C THR A 459 -18.85 11.16 -18.47
N ASP A 460 -17.69 10.54 -18.76
CA ASP A 460 -16.45 11.21 -19.18
C ASP A 460 -16.04 12.36 -18.24
N GLN A 461 -16.27 12.20 -16.96
CA GLN A 461 -15.92 13.22 -15.97
C GLN A 461 -14.40 13.35 -15.87
N LYS A 462 -13.90 14.59 -15.83
CA LYS A 462 -12.51 14.86 -15.52
C LYS A 462 -12.26 14.62 -14.03
N VAL A 463 -11.65 13.49 -13.71
CA VAL A 463 -11.31 13.09 -12.34
C VAL A 463 -9.86 13.46 -12.05
N LEU A 464 -9.63 14.18 -10.97
CA LEU A 464 -8.30 14.51 -10.46
C LEU A 464 -8.08 13.74 -9.15
N THR A 465 -6.95 13.07 -9.03
CA THR A 465 -6.47 12.49 -7.76
C THR A 465 -5.30 13.29 -7.19
N GLU A 466 -4.64 14.04 -8.07
CA GLU A 466 -3.59 15.00 -7.77
C GLU A 466 -3.83 16.26 -8.60
N PHE A 467 -3.27 17.38 -8.16
CA PHE A 467 -3.39 18.65 -8.89
C PHE A 467 -2.78 18.53 -10.29
N ASN A 468 -3.52 18.96 -11.32
CA ASN A 468 -3.14 18.90 -12.73
C ASN A 468 -2.86 17.51 -13.31
N ARG A 469 -3.22 16.41 -12.64
CA ARG A 469 -3.07 15.05 -13.14
C ARG A 469 -4.44 14.38 -13.32
N PRO A 470 -5.12 14.59 -14.44
CA PRO A 470 -6.39 13.91 -14.70
C PRO A 470 -6.16 12.42 -14.97
N LEU A 471 -7.04 11.62 -14.39
CA LEU A 471 -7.17 10.21 -14.77
C LEU A 471 -7.71 10.11 -16.22
N PRO A 472 -7.55 8.94 -16.88
CA PRO A 472 -8.21 8.69 -18.15
C PRO A 472 -9.71 9.00 -18.06
N GLY A 473 -10.26 9.66 -19.08
CA GLY A 473 -11.69 9.85 -19.24
C GLY A 473 -12.42 8.52 -19.46
N ILE A 474 -13.47 8.54 -20.26
CA ILE A 474 -14.14 7.29 -20.63
C ILE A 474 -13.16 6.32 -21.26
N ASN A 475 -13.10 5.11 -20.72
CA ASN A 475 -12.23 4.05 -21.21
C ASN A 475 -12.87 2.69 -20.99
N GLY A 476 -12.46 1.70 -21.77
CA GLY A 476 -13.04 0.37 -21.66
C GLY A 476 -12.11 -0.73 -22.13
N GLY A 477 -12.51 -1.94 -21.83
CA GLY A 477 -11.78 -3.14 -22.24
C GLY A 477 -12.70 -4.35 -22.38
N VAL A 478 -12.27 -5.28 -23.22
CA VAL A 478 -12.92 -6.59 -23.40
C VAL A 478 -11.90 -7.67 -23.03
N LYS A 479 -12.36 -8.70 -22.33
CA LYS A 479 -11.57 -9.85 -21.91
C LYS A 479 -12.26 -11.15 -22.34
N LEU A 480 -11.50 -12.03 -22.96
CA LEU A 480 -11.86 -13.41 -23.22
C LEU A 480 -11.09 -14.31 -22.27
N ARG A 481 -11.77 -15.23 -21.58
CA ARG A 481 -11.16 -16.21 -20.68
C ARG A 481 -11.65 -17.61 -21.05
N VAL A 482 -10.74 -18.53 -21.24
CA VAL A 482 -11.03 -19.95 -21.52
C VAL A 482 -10.46 -20.78 -20.35
N ILE A 483 -11.26 -21.72 -19.85
CA ILE A 483 -10.88 -22.68 -18.81
C ILE A 483 -10.92 -24.08 -19.43
N PHE A 484 -9.81 -24.78 -19.40
CA PHE A 484 -9.64 -26.10 -20.01
C PHE A 484 -9.99 -27.22 -19.05
#